data_9c6a13cd389ef9176f448b1703738759
#
_entry.id   9c6a13cd389ef9176f448b1703738759
#
_cell.length_a   1.000
_cell.length_b   1.000
_cell.length_c   1.000
_cell.angle_alpha   90.00
_cell.angle_beta   90.00
_cell.angle_gamma   90.00
#
_symmetry.space_group_name_H-M   'P 1'
#
loop_
_entity.id
_entity.type
_entity.pdbx_description
1 polymer ?
#
loop_
_entity_poly.entity_id
_entity_poly.type
_entity_poly.pdbx_seq_one_letter_code
_entity_poly.pdbx_strand_id
1 'polypeptide(L)'
;MRKENRILAGMNQYWGDSRQPACYQSYPTKYGQHGRYYDDNIWIALDYCDYYGLTHHPAYLEKAVALYQYIYSGWSDELGGGIFWCEQQKEGKHTCSNAPSAVLGVKLYRLTKDSSIWKKPKRLMLGQRKISAIPTIISIGTIST
;
A
#
# COMPACT_ATOMS: atom_id res chain seq x y z
N MET A 1 17.72 23.42 7.78
CA MET A 1 17.20 22.12 7.28
C MET A 1 15.71 22.29 7.05
N ARG A 2 15.19 22.03 5.85
CA ARG A 2 13.76 22.17 5.54
C ARG A 2 12.94 21.19 6.40
N LYS A 3 11.70 21.54 6.71
CA LYS A 3 10.80 20.74 7.57
C LYS A 3 10.62 19.30 7.02
N GLU A 4 10.53 19.15 5.71
CA GLU A 4 10.41 17.88 5.00
C GLU A 4 11.60 16.95 5.28
N ASN A 5 12.82 17.47 5.25
CA ASN A 5 14.03 16.68 5.52
C ASN A 5 14.08 16.14 6.95
N ARG A 6 13.48 16.86 7.90
CA ARG A 6 13.39 16.42 9.31
C ARG A 6 12.40 15.26 9.46
N ILE A 7 11.27 15.31 8.77
CA ILE A 7 10.26 14.23 8.77
C ILE A 7 10.86 12.97 8.17
N LEU A 8 11.47 13.06 6.98
CA LEU A 8 12.09 11.92 6.30
C LEU A 8 13.23 11.31 7.12
N ALA A 9 14.06 12.15 7.76
CA ALA A 9 15.10 11.67 8.67
C ALA A 9 14.50 10.94 9.88
N GLY A 10 13.39 11.44 10.44
CA GLY A 10 12.64 10.78 11.49
C GLY A 10 12.06 9.43 11.06
N MET A 11 11.55 9.33 9.84
CA MET A 11 10.99 8.09 9.28
C MET A 11 12.06 7.02 9.04
N ASN A 12 13.28 7.40 8.70
CA ASN A 12 14.36 6.44 8.41
C ASN A 12 14.65 5.47 9.55
N GLN A 13 14.39 5.84 10.80
CA GLN A 13 14.55 4.94 11.95
C GLN A 13 13.57 3.76 11.95
N TYR A 14 12.46 3.84 11.20
CA TYR A 14 11.47 2.77 11.06
C TYR A 14 11.72 1.89 9.83
N TRP A 15 12.68 2.27 8.97
CA TRP A 15 12.99 1.50 7.76
C TRP A 15 13.70 0.21 8.11
N GLY A 16 13.03 -0.93 7.91
CA GLY A 16 13.57 -2.26 8.17
C GLY A 16 13.97 -2.97 6.88
N ASP A 17 15.24 -3.25 6.73
CA ASP A 17 15.85 -3.98 5.60
C ASP A 17 16.35 -5.38 5.98
N SER A 18 16.31 -5.72 7.25
CA SER A 18 16.69 -7.05 7.76
C SER A 18 15.76 -8.18 7.29
N ARG A 19 14.54 -7.83 6.85
CA ARG A 19 13.59 -8.72 6.18
C ARG A 19 13.29 -8.17 4.78
N GLN A 20 13.25 -9.04 3.77
CA GLN A 20 12.97 -8.63 2.40
C GLN A 20 11.52 -8.99 1.98
N PRO A 21 10.88 -8.17 1.17
CA PRO A 21 11.30 -6.82 0.74
C PRO A 21 11.34 -5.83 1.90
N ALA A 22 12.25 -4.83 1.82
CA ALA A 22 12.38 -3.80 2.85
C ALA A 22 11.14 -2.88 2.89
N CYS A 23 10.76 -2.44 4.10
CA CYS A 23 9.65 -1.50 4.29
C CYS A 23 9.73 -0.81 5.65
N TYR A 24 8.78 0.08 5.92
CA TYR A 24 8.60 0.66 7.25
C TYR A 24 7.87 -0.32 8.17
N GLN A 25 8.36 -0.45 9.41
CA GLN A 25 7.73 -1.21 10.48
C GLN A 25 7.13 -0.29 11.54
N SER A 26 6.26 -0.84 12.41
CA SER A 26 5.48 -0.07 13.37
C SER A 26 6.30 0.61 14.49
N TYR A 27 7.55 0.16 14.72
CA TYR A 27 8.47 0.73 15.70
C TYR A 27 9.87 0.92 15.11
N PRO A 28 10.69 1.83 15.70
CA PRO A 28 12.08 2.03 15.24
C PRO A 28 12.90 0.75 15.27
N THR A 29 13.72 0.53 14.23
CA THR A 29 14.51 -0.69 14.03
C THR A 29 15.51 -0.97 15.16
N LYS A 30 15.92 0.05 15.89
CA LYS A 30 16.79 -0.10 17.07
C LYS A 30 16.17 -0.95 18.18
N TYR A 31 14.85 -1.13 18.17
CA TYR A 31 14.14 -1.99 19.14
C TYR A 31 13.87 -3.40 18.59
N GLY A 32 14.44 -3.76 17.46
CA GLY A 32 14.28 -5.06 16.85
C GLY A 32 13.26 -5.11 15.72
N GLN A 33 12.80 -6.33 15.44
CA GLN A 33 11.79 -6.56 14.39
C GLN A 33 10.38 -6.42 14.96
N HIS A 34 9.57 -5.59 14.32
CA HIS A 34 8.18 -5.31 14.70
C HIS A 34 7.20 -5.60 13.57
N GLY A 35 5.91 -5.37 13.82
CA GLY A 35 4.83 -5.54 12.86
C GLY A 35 5.04 -4.70 11.61
N ARG A 36 4.72 -5.29 10.46
CA ARG A 36 4.80 -4.67 9.13
C ARG A 36 3.41 -4.74 8.50
N TYR A 37 2.84 -3.57 8.26
CA TYR A 37 1.47 -3.42 7.75
C TYR A 37 1.50 -2.90 6.32
N TYR A 38 0.74 -3.55 5.45
CA TYR A 38 0.73 -3.19 4.03
C TYR A 38 0.06 -1.84 3.80
N ASP A 39 -1.04 -1.55 4.49
CA ASP A 39 -1.79 -0.29 4.38
C ASP A 39 -0.97 0.92 4.84
N ASP A 40 -0.25 0.84 5.98
CA ASP A 40 0.65 1.92 6.43
C ASP A 40 1.68 2.26 5.35
N ASN A 41 2.29 1.25 4.76
CA ASN A 41 3.32 1.42 3.73
C ASN A 41 2.76 1.94 2.40
N ILE A 42 1.47 1.68 2.09
CA ILE A 42 0.81 2.21 0.90
C ILE A 42 0.71 3.74 0.97
N TRP A 43 0.27 4.28 2.11
CA TRP A 43 0.14 5.73 2.27
C TRP A 43 1.49 6.43 2.17
N ILE A 44 2.52 5.88 2.79
CA ILE A 44 3.89 6.38 2.69
C ILE A 44 4.40 6.35 1.23
N ALA A 45 4.10 5.27 0.49
CA ALA A 45 4.48 5.16 -0.91
C ALA A 45 3.76 6.17 -1.80
N LEU A 46 2.48 6.46 -1.52
CA LEU A 46 1.72 7.49 -2.22
C LEU A 46 2.33 8.88 -1.98
N ASP A 47 2.69 9.20 -0.74
CA ASP A 47 3.37 10.45 -0.40
C ASP A 47 4.72 10.59 -1.14
N TYR A 48 5.51 9.51 -1.22
CA TYR A 48 6.76 9.51 -1.99
C TYR A 48 6.53 9.76 -3.48
N CYS A 49 5.46 9.23 -4.07
CA CYS A 49 5.09 9.55 -5.45
C CYS A 49 4.78 11.04 -5.62
N ASP A 50 4.09 11.66 -4.65
CA ASP A 50 3.76 13.08 -4.68
C ASP A 50 5.01 13.95 -4.50
N TYR A 51 5.89 13.62 -3.56
CA TYR A 51 7.18 14.28 -3.42
C TYR A 51 8.04 14.19 -4.68
N TYR A 52 8.06 13.04 -5.33
CA TYR A 52 8.74 12.92 -6.62
C TYR A 52 8.10 13.81 -7.68
N GLY A 53 6.78 13.87 -7.77
CA GLY A 53 6.06 14.74 -8.70
C GLY A 53 6.37 16.23 -8.51
N LEU A 54 6.62 16.65 -7.27
CA LEU A 54 6.94 18.04 -6.92
C LEU A 54 8.42 18.39 -7.09
N THR A 55 9.32 17.46 -6.80
CA THR A 55 10.75 17.75 -6.67
C THR A 55 11.61 17.13 -7.76
N HIS A 56 11.10 16.12 -8.45
CA HIS A 56 11.83 15.26 -9.41
C HIS A 56 13.09 14.62 -8.82
N HIS A 57 13.19 14.54 -7.48
CA HIS A 57 14.34 13.93 -6.83
C HIS A 57 14.21 12.39 -6.86
N PRO A 58 15.13 11.66 -7.52
CA PRO A 58 14.97 10.23 -7.84
C PRO A 58 14.81 9.33 -6.62
N ALA A 59 15.42 9.68 -5.47
CA ALA A 59 15.32 8.89 -4.25
C ALA A 59 13.88 8.68 -3.76
N TYR A 60 12.96 9.61 -4.04
CA TYR A 60 11.55 9.44 -3.69
C TYR A 60 10.87 8.38 -4.56
N LEU A 61 11.16 8.36 -5.86
CA LEU A 61 10.63 7.35 -6.76
C LEU A 61 11.19 5.96 -6.44
N GLU A 62 12.48 5.86 -6.15
CA GLU A 62 13.15 4.62 -5.72
C GLU A 62 12.49 4.05 -4.45
N LYS A 63 12.23 4.90 -3.44
CA LYS A 63 11.51 4.51 -2.22
C LYS A 63 10.09 4.05 -2.51
N ALA A 64 9.35 4.77 -3.35
CA ALA A 64 7.99 4.38 -3.72
C ALA A 64 7.96 3.02 -4.44
N VAL A 65 8.92 2.75 -5.33
CA VAL A 65 9.05 1.47 -6.02
C VAL A 65 9.42 0.34 -5.05
N ALA A 66 10.35 0.58 -4.12
CA ALA A 66 10.71 -0.40 -3.10
C ALA A 66 9.50 -0.75 -2.21
N LEU A 67 8.73 0.24 -1.79
CA LEU A 67 7.50 0.02 -1.04
C LEU A 67 6.43 -0.70 -1.86
N TYR A 68 6.29 -0.40 -3.15
CA TYR A 68 5.41 -1.14 -4.04
C TYR A 68 5.77 -2.63 -4.09
N GLN A 69 7.05 -2.97 -4.16
CA GLN A 69 7.50 -4.37 -4.12
C GLN A 69 7.10 -5.05 -2.82
N TYR A 70 7.28 -4.37 -1.68
CA TYR A 70 6.83 -4.87 -0.38
C TYR A 70 5.31 -5.07 -0.35
N ILE A 71 4.54 -4.06 -0.71
CA ILE A 71 3.07 -4.09 -0.66
C ILE A 71 2.54 -5.26 -1.49
N TYR A 72 3.03 -5.43 -2.71
CA TYR A 72 2.58 -6.51 -3.58
C TYR A 72 3.20 -7.89 -3.28
N SER A 73 4.16 -7.99 -2.35
CA SER A 73 4.56 -9.27 -1.77
C SER A 73 3.46 -9.89 -0.89
N GLY A 74 2.55 -9.04 -0.37
CA GLY A 74 1.36 -9.47 0.36
C GLY A 74 0.20 -9.96 -0.51
N TRP A 75 0.38 -10.05 -1.83
CA TRP A 75 -0.65 -10.54 -2.74
C TRP A 75 -0.87 -12.06 -2.58
N SER A 76 -2.13 -12.45 -2.53
CA SER A 76 -2.56 -13.84 -2.66
C SER A 76 -3.78 -13.92 -3.60
N ASP A 77 -3.91 -15.01 -4.34
CA ASP A 77 -5.08 -15.26 -5.19
C ASP A 77 -6.28 -15.82 -4.42
N GLU A 78 -6.09 -16.22 -3.17
CA GLU A 78 -7.14 -16.65 -2.27
C GLU A 78 -8.20 -15.56 -2.08
N LEU A 79 -9.43 -15.96 -1.75
CA LEU A 79 -10.56 -15.06 -1.51
C LEU A 79 -10.82 -14.07 -2.68
N GLY A 80 -10.56 -14.49 -3.91
CA GLY A 80 -10.77 -13.67 -5.10
C GLY A 80 -9.60 -12.76 -5.47
N GLY A 81 -8.45 -12.90 -4.82
CA GLY A 81 -7.24 -12.10 -5.04
C GLY A 81 -7.18 -10.84 -4.20
N GLY A 82 -5.98 -10.32 -4.01
CA GLY A 82 -5.73 -9.09 -3.27
C GLY A 82 -4.62 -9.20 -2.24
N ILE A 83 -4.37 -8.08 -1.57
CA ILE A 83 -3.31 -7.89 -0.61
C ILE A 83 -3.87 -8.06 0.81
N PHE A 84 -3.17 -8.81 1.64
CA PHE A 84 -3.47 -8.91 3.06
C PHE A 84 -3.25 -7.57 3.77
N TRP A 85 -3.81 -7.42 4.96
CA TRP A 85 -3.64 -6.24 5.78
C TRP A 85 -2.27 -6.20 6.49
N CYS A 86 -1.85 -7.33 7.04
CA CYS A 86 -0.62 -7.46 7.83
C CYS A 86 0.24 -8.60 7.29
N GLU A 87 1.57 -8.43 7.32
CA GLU A 87 2.51 -9.45 6.87
C GLU A 87 2.51 -10.68 7.78
N GLN A 88 2.40 -10.46 9.10
CA GLN A 88 2.45 -11.52 10.10
C GLN A 88 1.09 -12.21 10.33
N GLN A 89 -0.01 -11.56 9.92
CA GLN A 89 -1.38 -12.06 10.10
C GLN A 89 -2.11 -12.04 8.76
N LYS A 90 -2.09 -13.17 8.07
CA LYS A 90 -2.71 -13.31 6.74
C LYS A 90 -4.18 -13.77 6.83
N GLU A 91 -4.97 -13.10 7.67
CA GLU A 91 -6.35 -13.49 7.94
C GLU A 91 -7.38 -12.70 7.16
N GLY A 92 -7.05 -11.50 6.67
CA GLY A 92 -7.99 -10.63 6.00
C GLY A 92 -7.41 -9.79 4.88
N LYS A 93 -8.24 -9.55 3.87
CA LYS A 93 -7.96 -8.65 2.75
C LYS A 93 -8.95 -7.49 2.81
N HIS A 94 -8.52 -6.40 3.42
CA HIS A 94 -9.36 -5.24 3.68
C HIS A 94 -9.28 -4.23 2.53
N THR A 95 -10.34 -3.43 2.38
CA THR A 95 -10.39 -2.36 1.37
C THR A 95 -9.29 -1.31 1.58
N CYS A 96 -8.92 -1.03 2.84
CA CYS A 96 -7.84 -0.09 3.18
C CYS A 96 -6.47 -0.50 2.63
N SER A 97 -6.22 -1.81 2.45
CA SER A 97 -5.00 -2.30 1.80
C SER A 97 -5.12 -2.40 0.29
N ASN A 98 -6.31 -2.67 -0.24
CA ASN A 98 -6.49 -3.04 -1.64
C ASN A 98 -6.83 -1.86 -2.56
N ALA A 99 -7.76 -0.98 -2.16
CA ALA A 99 -8.13 0.16 -2.98
C ALA A 99 -6.96 1.16 -3.16
N PRO A 100 -6.28 1.63 -2.09
CA PRO A 100 -5.17 2.56 -2.28
C PRO A 100 -3.94 1.91 -2.92
N SER A 101 -3.73 0.60 -2.80
CA SER A 101 -2.64 -0.07 -3.54
C SER A 101 -2.88 -0.09 -5.05
N ALA A 102 -4.14 -0.18 -5.50
CA ALA A 102 -4.47 -0.01 -6.91
C ALA A 102 -4.14 1.41 -7.40
N VAL A 103 -4.48 2.43 -6.59
CA VAL A 103 -4.13 3.84 -6.88
C VAL A 103 -2.62 4.03 -6.97
N LEU A 104 -1.86 3.47 -6.01
CA LEU A 104 -0.39 3.50 -6.01
C LEU A 104 0.18 2.90 -7.30
N GLY A 105 -0.33 1.75 -7.72
CA GLY A 105 0.13 1.09 -8.94
C GLY A 105 -0.12 1.93 -10.19
N VAL A 106 -1.29 2.58 -10.30
CA VAL A 106 -1.60 3.51 -11.40
C VAL A 106 -0.63 4.70 -11.39
N LYS A 107 -0.41 5.28 -10.21
CA LYS A 107 0.47 6.44 -10.02
C LYS A 107 1.91 6.12 -10.41
N LEU A 108 2.44 5.00 -9.93
CA LEU A 108 3.78 4.52 -10.29
C LEU A 108 3.90 4.20 -11.79
N TYR A 109 2.90 3.54 -12.38
CA TYR A 109 2.91 3.32 -13.84
C TYR A 109 2.99 4.62 -14.63
N ARG A 110 2.24 5.66 -14.21
CA ARG A 110 2.30 6.98 -14.86
C ARG A 110 3.67 7.64 -14.74
N LEU A 111 4.35 7.46 -13.62
CA LEU A 111 5.66 8.05 -13.36
C LEU A 111 6.80 7.28 -14.04
N THR A 112 6.76 5.95 -14.01
CA THR A 112 7.84 5.08 -14.51
C THR A 112 7.67 4.62 -15.94
N LYS A 113 6.43 4.58 -16.46
CA LYS A 113 6.02 3.93 -17.72
C LYS A 113 6.31 2.43 -17.76
N ASP A 114 6.61 1.82 -16.62
CA ASP A 114 6.86 0.38 -16.51
C ASP A 114 5.55 -0.40 -16.51
N SER A 115 5.28 -1.12 -17.61
CA SER A 115 4.07 -1.92 -17.77
C SER A 115 3.98 -3.11 -16.82
N SER A 116 5.09 -3.55 -16.22
CA SER A 116 5.10 -4.65 -15.26
C SER A 116 4.34 -4.25 -13.97
N ILE A 117 4.41 -2.98 -13.59
CA ILE A 117 3.71 -2.41 -12.43
C ILE A 117 2.18 -2.45 -12.63
N TRP A 118 1.68 -2.35 -13.86
CA TRP A 118 0.25 -2.24 -14.14
C TRP A 118 -0.55 -3.55 -13.98
N LYS A 119 0.09 -4.70 -14.10
CA LYS A 119 -0.61 -6.00 -14.14
C LYS A 119 -1.44 -6.29 -12.87
N LYS A 120 -0.85 -6.15 -11.68
CA LYS A 120 -1.52 -6.42 -10.40
C LYS A 120 -2.56 -5.35 -10.03
N PRO A 121 -2.28 -4.05 -10.12
CA PRO A 121 -3.27 -2.99 -9.92
C PRO A 121 -4.52 -3.16 -10.78
N LYS A 122 -4.36 -3.51 -12.06
CA LYS A 122 -5.50 -3.80 -12.96
C LYS A 122 -6.39 -4.92 -12.41
N ARG A 123 -5.82 -5.99 -11.87
CA ARG A 123 -6.58 -7.08 -11.25
C ARG A 123 -7.36 -6.60 -10.02
N LEU A 124 -6.78 -5.77 -9.17
CA LEU A 124 -7.48 -5.16 -8.02
C LEU A 124 -8.68 -4.32 -8.46
N MET A 125 -8.49 -3.45 -9.43
CA MET A 125 -9.58 -2.59 -9.94
C MET A 125 -10.73 -3.41 -10.53
N LEU A 126 -10.44 -4.50 -11.22
CA LEU A 126 -11.46 -5.40 -11.78
C LEU A 126 -12.15 -6.22 -10.70
N GLY A 127 -11.42 -6.66 -9.67
CA GLY A 127 -11.96 -7.39 -8.51
C GLY A 127 -12.90 -6.52 -7.67
N GLN A 128 -12.55 -5.28 -7.42
CA GLN A 128 -13.38 -4.31 -6.69
C GLN A 128 -14.72 -4.05 -7.41
N ARG A 129 -14.74 -4.02 -8.74
CA ARG A 129 -15.99 -3.90 -9.51
C ARG A 129 -16.95 -5.06 -9.29
N LYS A 130 -16.43 -6.28 -9.16
CA LYS A 130 -17.27 -7.47 -8.88
C LYS A 130 -17.91 -7.41 -7.49
N ILE A 131 -17.17 -6.91 -6.49
CA ILE A 131 -17.67 -6.76 -5.11
C ILE A 131 -18.72 -5.63 -5.04
N SER A 132 -18.51 -4.52 -5.73
CA SER A 132 -19.46 -3.40 -5.78
C SER A 132 -20.73 -3.72 -6.56
N ALA A 133 -20.74 -4.76 -7.39
CA ALA A 133 -21.92 -5.23 -8.13
C ALA A 133 -22.80 -6.19 -7.33
N ILE A 134 -22.44 -6.55 -6.09
CA ILE A 134 -23.34 -7.26 -5.19
C ILE A 134 -24.39 -6.26 -4.70
N PRO A 135 -25.71 -6.48 -5.01
CA PRO A 135 -26.75 -5.58 -4.50
C PRO A 135 -26.67 -5.57 -2.98
N THR A 136 -26.49 -4.39 -2.41
CA THR A 136 -26.65 -4.20 -0.97
C THR A 136 -28.14 -4.40 -0.69
N ILE A 137 -28.53 -5.59 -0.24
CA ILE A 137 -29.85 -5.81 0.34
C ILE A 137 -29.85 -5.06 1.67
N ILE A 138 -30.16 -3.76 1.60
CA ILE A 138 -30.53 -3.00 2.78
C ILE A 138 -31.95 -3.46 3.11
N SER A 139 -32.06 -4.45 3.98
CA SER A 139 -33.31 -4.73 4.67
C SER A 139 -33.57 -3.57 5.62
N ILE A 140 -34.31 -2.58 5.14
CA ILE A 140 -34.94 -1.57 6.02
C ILE A 140 -36.06 -2.29 6.75
N GLY A 141 -35.74 -2.74 7.97
CA GLY A 141 -36.78 -3.21 8.90
C GLY A 141 -37.75 -2.08 9.15
N THR A 142 -38.95 -2.20 8.59
CA THR A 142 -40.11 -1.37 8.96
C THR A 142 -40.40 -1.59 10.44
N ILE A 143 -40.13 -0.57 11.24
CA ILE A 143 -40.66 -0.48 12.60
C ILE A 143 -42.15 -0.19 12.45
N SER A 144 -43.00 -1.18 12.70
CA SER A 144 -44.42 -0.99 12.87
C SER A 144 -44.67 -0.43 14.25
N THR A 145 -45.37 0.69 14.29
CA THR A 145 -45.97 1.32 15.48
C THR A 145 -46.99 0.43 16.14
#